data_ceb6be7ebc84dc5f318b22970b95bf1d
#
_entry.id   ceb6be7ebc84dc5f318b22970b95bf1d
#
_cell.length_a   1.000
_cell.length_b   1.000
_cell.length_c   1.000
_cell.angle_alpha   90.00
_cell.angle_beta   90.00
_cell.angle_gamma   90.00
#
_symmetry.space_group_name_H-M   'P 1'
#
loop_
_entity.id
_entity.type
_entity.pdbx_description
1 polymer ?
#
loop_
_entity_poly.entity_id
_entity_poly.type
_entity_poly.pdbx_seq_one_letter_code
_entity_poly.pdbx_strand_id
1 'polypeptide(L)'
;MTALQRFDLSAIAPTPWKNGGGDTRELACWPPGAGMDAFEWRVSVATIAAPGPFSAFRGVERQIMLLDGAGVRLRALDEGIDHALDERWRPVAFAGDQAIDCIPLGGASTDFNLMLRQGRWQGAVQVLQTACVPGSTPAGLCMVLSGRWQWGSEVMQAGEGLWWSNAAPPGAHAALQPLGGGADTPAVAWVALVPGFQLNRPLAQ
;
A
#
# COMPACT_ATOMS: atom_id res chain seq x y z
N MET A 1 -15.25 3.17 17.66
CA MET A 1 -14.24 4.20 17.96
C MET A 1 -13.16 4.10 16.90
N THR A 2 -12.93 5.14 16.14
CA THR A 2 -11.85 5.18 15.17
C THR A 2 -10.56 5.36 15.94
N ALA A 3 -9.75 4.35 15.99
CA ALA A 3 -8.42 4.47 16.52
C ALA A 3 -7.47 4.77 15.36
N LEU A 4 -6.86 5.95 15.38
CA LEU A 4 -5.64 6.18 14.63
C LEU A 4 -4.60 5.21 15.19
N GLN A 5 -4.06 4.34 14.36
CA GLN A 5 -3.09 3.33 14.78
C GLN A 5 -1.74 3.66 14.18
N ARG A 6 -0.72 3.69 15.04
CA ARG A 6 0.67 3.87 14.64
C ARG A 6 1.31 2.52 14.37
N PHE A 7 2.19 2.47 13.38
CA PHE A 7 3.06 1.33 13.12
C PHE A 7 4.49 1.79 12.84
N ASP A 8 5.40 0.85 13.06
CA ASP A 8 6.78 0.91 12.63
C ASP A 8 7.08 -0.35 11.84
N LEU A 9 7.44 -0.21 10.57
CA LEU A 9 7.73 -1.31 9.66
C LEU A 9 8.80 -2.25 10.23
N SER A 10 9.80 -1.70 10.92
CA SER A 10 10.89 -2.48 11.50
C SER A 10 10.44 -3.40 12.65
N ALA A 11 9.38 -3.03 13.34
CA ALA A 11 8.80 -3.80 14.45
C ALA A 11 7.80 -4.88 13.99
N ILE A 12 7.37 -4.86 12.72
CA ILE A 12 6.43 -5.83 12.18
C ILE A 12 7.19 -7.09 11.73
N ALA A 13 6.86 -8.23 12.34
CA ALA A 13 7.46 -9.50 11.96
C ALA A 13 7.10 -9.88 10.51
N PRO A 14 8.07 -10.28 9.67
CA PRO A 14 7.80 -10.74 8.33
C PRO A 14 7.11 -12.11 8.35
N THR A 15 6.15 -12.29 7.46
CA THR A 15 5.52 -13.58 7.18
C THR A 15 6.12 -14.16 5.90
N PRO A 16 6.91 -15.25 5.97
CA PRO A 16 7.49 -15.86 4.78
C PRO A 16 6.44 -16.40 3.82
N TRP A 17 6.71 -16.28 2.53
CA TRP A 17 5.86 -16.89 1.50
C TRP A 17 6.06 -18.39 1.43
N LYS A 18 4.99 -19.13 1.12
CA LYS A 18 5.02 -20.60 1.03
C LYS A 18 6.02 -21.12 -0.01
N ASN A 19 6.27 -20.34 -1.09
CA ASN A 19 7.20 -20.69 -2.16
C ASN A 19 8.65 -20.30 -1.86
N GLY A 20 8.93 -19.67 -0.70
CA GLY A 20 10.27 -19.22 -0.32
C GLY A 20 10.80 -18.03 -1.11
N GLY A 21 10.00 -17.43 -2.03
CA GLY A 21 10.44 -16.34 -2.90
C GLY A 21 10.49 -14.95 -2.24
N GLY A 22 10.03 -14.84 -0.99
CA GLY A 22 10.00 -13.57 -0.29
C GLY A 22 9.25 -13.64 1.04
N ASP A 23 8.95 -12.48 1.58
CA ASP A 23 8.15 -12.30 2.78
C ASP A 23 7.24 -11.08 2.68
N THR A 24 6.32 -10.94 3.62
CA THR A 24 5.41 -9.80 3.71
C THR A 24 5.26 -9.32 5.14
N ARG A 25 5.33 -8.00 5.34
CA ARG A 25 4.93 -7.30 6.56
C ARG A 25 3.61 -6.60 6.33
N GLU A 26 2.56 -7.02 7.02
CA GLU A 26 1.24 -6.42 6.93
C GLU A 26 1.19 -5.15 7.78
N LEU A 27 0.99 -3.99 7.15
CA LEU A 27 0.88 -2.70 7.83
C LEU A 27 -0.52 -2.47 8.39
N ALA A 28 -1.53 -2.82 7.59
CA ALA A 28 -2.93 -2.68 7.95
C ALA A 28 -3.80 -3.62 7.11
N CYS A 29 -4.89 -4.11 7.72
CA CYS A 29 -5.89 -4.95 7.07
C CYS A 29 -7.28 -4.60 7.61
N TRP A 30 -8.26 -4.53 6.75
CA TRP A 30 -9.64 -4.29 7.14
C TRP A 30 -10.59 -5.37 6.57
N PRO A 31 -11.50 -5.93 7.38
CA PRO A 31 -11.57 -5.81 8.85
C PRO A 31 -10.30 -6.33 9.54
N PRO A 32 -9.96 -5.84 10.75
CA PRO A 32 -8.80 -6.32 11.48
C PRO A 32 -8.84 -7.84 11.67
N GLY A 33 -7.71 -8.51 11.38
CA GLY A 33 -7.60 -9.96 11.49
C GLY A 33 -8.28 -10.75 10.37
N ALA A 34 -8.75 -10.08 9.31
CA ALA A 34 -9.28 -10.76 8.14
C ALA A 34 -8.19 -11.57 7.44
N GLY A 35 -8.52 -12.82 7.07
CA GLY A 35 -7.66 -13.63 6.21
C GLY A 35 -7.63 -13.11 4.78
N MET A 36 -6.77 -13.76 3.95
CA MET A 36 -6.55 -13.34 2.54
C MET A 36 -7.80 -13.40 1.67
N ASP A 37 -8.81 -14.17 2.05
CA ASP A 37 -10.07 -14.29 1.30
C ASP A 37 -11.14 -13.28 1.77
N ALA A 38 -10.98 -12.69 2.96
CA ALA A 38 -12.02 -11.92 3.66
C ALA A 38 -11.71 -10.43 3.82
N PHE A 39 -10.48 -9.98 3.52
CA PHE A 39 -10.16 -8.56 3.63
C PHE A 39 -10.95 -7.73 2.61
N GLU A 40 -11.28 -6.51 2.98
CA GLU A 40 -11.87 -5.50 2.09
C GLU A 40 -10.81 -4.56 1.52
N TRP A 41 -9.83 -4.18 2.35
CA TRP A 41 -8.59 -3.53 1.91
C TRP A 41 -7.41 -3.99 2.78
N ARG A 42 -6.23 -3.97 2.18
CA ARG A 42 -5.00 -4.41 2.83
C ARG A 42 -3.81 -3.62 2.31
N VAL A 43 -2.94 -3.20 3.22
CA VAL A 43 -1.66 -2.56 2.89
C VAL A 43 -0.53 -3.35 3.50
N SER A 44 0.50 -3.60 2.72
CA SER A 44 1.67 -4.37 3.16
C SER A 44 2.94 -3.92 2.46
N VAL A 45 4.07 -4.28 3.05
CA VAL A 45 5.39 -4.21 2.41
C VAL A 45 5.89 -5.63 2.21
N ALA A 46 6.29 -5.95 0.98
CA ALA A 46 6.82 -7.24 0.59
C ALA A 46 8.32 -7.14 0.26
N THR A 47 9.09 -8.14 0.66
CA THR A 47 10.45 -8.37 0.14
C THR A 47 10.38 -9.48 -0.90
N ILE A 48 10.82 -9.22 -2.12
CA ILE A 48 10.84 -10.16 -3.24
C ILE A 48 12.30 -10.53 -3.48
N ALA A 49 12.68 -11.75 -3.12
CA ALA A 49 14.07 -12.21 -3.17
C ALA A 49 14.35 -13.19 -4.32
N ALA A 50 13.32 -13.83 -4.88
CA ALA A 50 13.47 -14.79 -5.97
C ALA A 50 12.31 -14.65 -6.97
N PRO A 51 12.51 -15.07 -8.24
CA PRO A 51 11.45 -15.08 -9.22
C PRO A 51 10.35 -16.09 -8.84
N GLY A 52 9.12 -15.77 -9.20
CA GLY A 52 7.99 -16.67 -8.99
C GLY A 52 6.66 -16.01 -9.29
N PRO A 53 5.59 -16.80 -9.34
CA PRO A 53 4.27 -16.28 -9.58
C PRO A 53 3.75 -15.49 -8.38
N PHE A 54 3.11 -14.36 -8.65
CA PHE A 54 2.28 -13.69 -7.67
C PHE A 54 0.98 -14.46 -7.46
N SER A 55 0.54 -14.54 -6.21
CA SER A 55 -0.78 -15.09 -5.90
C SER A 55 -1.87 -14.28 -6.58
N ALA A 56 -2.76 -14.96 -7.28
CA ALA A 56 -3.94 -14.34 -7.85
C ALA A 56 -5.01 -14.09 -6.77
N PHE A 57 -5.63 -12.92 -6.81
CA PHE A 57 -6.69 -12.50 -5.89
C PHE A 57 -7.91 -12.06 -6.69
N ARG A 58 -8.86 -12.98 -6.86
CA ARG A 58 -10.07 -12.71 -7.64
C ARG A 58 -10.89 -11.56 -7.04
N GLY A 59 -11.27 -10.60 -7.88
CA GLY A 59 -12.08 -9.45 -7.48
C GLY A 59 -11.31 -8.47 -6.58
N VAL A 60 -10.00 -8.38 -6.74
CA VAL A 60 -9.14 -7.43 -6.04
C VAL A 60 -8.40 -6.57 -7.05
N GLU A 61 -8.37 -5.27 -6.82
CA GLU A 61 -7.47 -4.33 -7.47
C GLU A 61 -6.19 -4.22 -6.65
N ARG A 62 -5.05 -4.18 -7.33
CA ARG A 62 -3.74 -4.05 -6.69
C ARG A 62 -3.01 -2.84 -7.21
N GLN A 63 -2.27 -2.19 -6.31
CA GLN A 63 -1.28 -1.18 -6.66
C GLN A 63 0.01 -1.55 -5.96
N ILE A 64 1.08 -1.62 -6.74
CA ILE A 64 2.43 -1.95 -6.24
C ILE A 64 3.37 -0.80 -6.53
N MET A 65 4.33 -0.56 -5.63
CA MET A 65 5.27 0.55 -5.74
C MET A 65 6.62 0.13 -5.17
N LEU A 66 7.68 0.26 -5.96
CA LEU A 66 9.05 0.00 -5.51
C LEU A 66 9.44 0.96 -4.37
N LEU A 67 9.90 0.39 -3.26
CA LEU A 67 10.47 1.13 -2.13
C LEU A 67 11.98 1.14 -2.19
N ASP A 68 12.60 -0.03 -2.42
CA ASP A 68 14.05 -0.21 -2.43
C ASP A 68 14.47 -1.42 -3.26
N GLY A 69 15.75 -1.42 -3.70
CA GLY A 69 16.31 -2.45 -4.56
C GLY A 69 16.28 -2.08 -6.04
N ALA A 70 16.65 -3.04 -6.90
CA ALA A 70 16.70 -2.84 -8.34
C ALA A 70 15.32 -2.95 -9.02
N GLY A 71 14.31 -3.39 -8.26
CA GLY A 71 12.97 -3.56 -8.78
C GLY A 71 12.68 -4.95 -9.33
N VAL A 72 11.49 -5.09 -9.88
CA VAL A 72 10.99 -6.34 -10.43
C VAL A 72 10.30 -6.11 -11.77
N ARG A 73 10.29 -7.12 -12.64
CA ARG A 73 9.44 -7.15 -13.82
C ARG A 73 8.18 -7.94 -13.52
N LEU A 74 7.03 -7.31 -13.71
CA LEU A 74 5.71 -7.93 -13.61
C LEU A 74 5.27 -8.31 -15.02
N ARG A 75 5.09 -9.61 -15.27
CA ARG A 75 4.69 -10.11 -16.58
C ARG A 75 3.47 -11.01 -16.46
N ALA A 76 2.38 -10.63 -17.12
CA ALA A 76 1.23 -11.51 -17.27
C ALA A 76 1.57 -12.70 -18.18
N LEU A 77 0.97 -13.86 -17.89
CA LEU A 77 1.16 -15.08 -18.69
C LEU A 77 0.29 -15.09 -19.96
N ASP A 78 -0.69 -14.22 -20.00
CA ASP A 78 -1.60 -13.96 -21.11
C ASP A 78 -1.48 -12.50 -21.58
N GLU A 79 -2.44 -11.98 -22.33
CA GLU A 79 -2.51 -10.56 -22.66
C GLU A 79 -2.79 -9.74 -21.42
N GLY A 80 -1.86 -8.89 -21.02
CA GLY A 80 -1.97 -8.10 -19.80
C GLY A 80 -0.74 -7.25 -19.53
N ILE A 81 -0.38 -7.13 -18.24
CA ILE A 81 0.74 -6.31 -17.82
C ILE A 81 2.08 -6.94 -18.24
N ASP A 82 2.95 -6.14 -18.85
CA ASP A 82 4.40 -6.38 -18.95
C ASP A 82 5.10 -5.07 -18.58
N HIS A 83 5.48 -4.95 -17.31
CA HIS A 83 5.97 -3.70 -16.73
C HIS A 83 7.20 -3.92 -15.87
N ALA A 84 8.23 -3.09 -16.05
CA ALA A 84 9.35 -3.01 -15.13
C ALA A 84 9.00 -2.02 -14.01
N LEU A 85 8.93 -2.51 -12.78
CA LEU A 85 8.77 -1.71 -11.58
C LEU A 85 10.17 -1.36 -11.05
N ASP A 86 10.86 -0.43 -11.70
CA ASP A 86 12.25 -0.04 -11.45
C ASP A 86 12.42 1.43 -11.06
N GLU A 87 11.34 2.20 -11.11
CA GLU A 87 11.29 3.57 -10.60
C GLU A 87 10.77 3.60 -9.16
N ARG A 88 11.61 4.04 -8.22
CA ARG A 88 11.19 4.20 -6.82
C ARG A 88 10.03 5.17 -6.70
N TRP A 89 9.05 4.78 -5.86
CA TRP A 89 7.91 5.60 -5.47
C TRP A 89 6.93 5.93 -6.60
N ARG A 90 6.95 5.14 -7.65
CA ARG A 90 5.99 5.21 -8.75
C ARG A 90 5.01 4.03 -8.67
N PRO A 91 3.75 4.26 -8.25
CA PRO A 91 2.77 3.18 -8.17
C PRO A 91 2.33 2.68 -9.54
N VAL A 92 2.12 1.38 -9.65
CA VAL A 92 1.56 0.70 -10.83
C VAL A 92 0.34 -0.09 -10.40
N ALA A 93 -0.79 0.09 -11.11
CA ALA A 93 -2.05 -0.60 -10.83
C ALA A 93 -2.28 -1.76 -11.80
N PHE A 94 -2.83 -2.86 -11.30
CA PHE A 94 -3.23 -4.01 -12.10
C PHE A 94 -4.35 -4.81 -11.42
N ALA A 95 -5.05 -5.63 -12.20
CA ALA A 95 -6.08 -6.52 -11.69
C ALA A 95 -5.45 -7.70 -10.93
N GLY A 96 -5.92 -7.95 -9.71
CA GLY A 96 -5.34 -8.98 -8.85
C GLY A 96 -5.65 -10.43 -9.28
N ASP A 97 -6.58 -10.63 -10.19
CA ASP A 97 -6.92 -11.94 -10.77
C ASP A 97 -6.01 -12.37 -11.93
N GLN A 98 -5.17 -11.47 -12.45
CA GLN A 98 -4.19 -11.80 -13.47
C GLN A 98 -3.12 -12.76 -12.93
N ALA A 99 -2.79 -13.76 -13.71
CA ALA A 99 -1.65 -14.63 -13.46
C ALA A 99 -0.37 -13.87 -13.86
N ILE A 100 0.39 -13.43 -12.87
CA ILE A 100 1.58 -12.59 -13.06
C ILE A 100 2.80 -13.31 -12.53
N ASP A 101 3.83 -13.44 -13.38
CA ASP A 101 5.18 -13.76 -12.94
C ASP A 101 5.90 -12.49 -12.51
N CYS A 102 6.58 -12.58 -11.37
CA CYS A 102 7.42 -11.53 -10.83
C CYS A 102 8.89 -11.96 -10.92
N ILE A 103 9.70 -11.16 -11.60
CA ILE A 103 11.11 -11.45 -11.88
C ILE A 103 11.97 -10.32 -11.32
N PRO A 104 12.80 -10.54 -10.28
CA PRO A 104 13.73 -9.54 -9.79
C PRO A 104 14.69 -9.06 -10.89
N LEU A 105 14.94 -7.76 -10.96
CA LEU A 105 15.84 -7.14 -11.96
C LEU A 105 17.30 -7.11 -11.49
N GLY A 106 17.55 -7.30 -10.17
CA GLY A 106 18.90 -7.31 -9.65
C GLY A 106 18.93 -7.47 -8.12
N GLY A 107 18.86 -8.69 -7.62
CA GLY A 107 18.79 -8.96 -6.18
C GLY A 107 17.40 -8.76 -5.58
N ALA A 108 17.31 -8.71 -4.25
CA ALA A 108 16.05 -8.53 -3.57
C ALA A 108 15.53 -7.09 -3.75
N SER A 109 14.22 -6.97 -3.87
CA SER A 109 13.48 -5.69 -3.89
C SER A 109 12.46 -5.63 -2.79
N THR A 110 12.14 -4.43 -2.33
CA THR A 110 11.11 -4.17 -1.33
C THR A 110 10.02 -3.32 -1.96
N ASP A 111 8.78 -3.79 -1.87
CA ASP A 111 7.65 -3.17 -2.55
C ASP A 111 6.49 -2.90 -1.59
N PHE A 112 5.90 -1.70 -1.71
CA PHE A 112 4.63 -1.34 -1.08
C PHE A 112 3.48 -1.90 -1.91
N ASN A 113 2.48 -2.48 -1.27
CA ASN A 113 1.36 -3.13 -1.95
C ASN A 113 0.03 -2.72 -1.30
N LEU A 114 -0.85 -2.09 -2.09
CA LEU A 114 -2.22 -1.79 -1.74
C LEU A 114 -3.15 -2.76 -2.48
N MET A 115 -4.05 -3.39 -1.75
CA MET A 115 -5.04 -4.32 -2.28
C MET A 115 -6.44 -3.88 -1.86
N LEU A 116 -7.35 -3.75 -2.83
CA LEU A 116 -8.72 -3.26 -2.64
C LEU A 116 -9.72 -4.27 -3.19
N ARG A 117 -10.69 -4.69 -2.38
CA ARG A 117 -11.81 -5.51 -2.84
C ARG A 117 -12.71 -4.68 -3.74
N GLN A 118 -12.88 -5.10 -5.00
CA GLN A 118 -13.72 -4.41 -5.99
C GLN A 118 -15.15 -4.20 -5.47
N GLY A 119 -15.68 -3.01 -5.71
CA GLY A 119 -17.03 -2.63 -5.27
C GLY A 119 -17.17 -2.38 -3.75
N ARG A 120 -16.13 -2.63 -2.95
CA ARG A 120 -16.13 -2.35 -1.51
C ARG A 120 -15.40 -1.05 -1.19
N TRP A 121 -14.21 -0.89 -1.74
CA TRP A 121 -13.35 0.27 -1.51
C TRP A 121 -12.70 0.73 -2.80
N GLN A 122 -12.43 2.03 -2.85
CA GLN A 122 -11.68 2.71 -3.90
C GLN A 122 -10.60 3.56 -3.26
N GLY A 123 -9.48 3.73 -3.95
CA GLY A 123 -8.39 4.56 -3.52
C GLY A 123 -7.12 4.35 -4.32
N ALA A 124 -6.12 5.14 -4.02
CA ALA A 124 -4.83 5.07 -4.69
C ALA A 124 -3.69 5.41 -3.74
N VAL A 125 -2.52 4.85 -4.04
CA VAL A 125 -1.26 5.28 -3.46
C VAL A 125 -0.80 6.55 -4.16
N GLN A 126 -0.52 7.59 -3.38
CA GLN A 126 0.12 8.83 -3.82
C GLN A 126 1.43 9.02 -3.05
N VAL A 127 2.43 9.60 -3.70
CA VAL A 127 3.66 9.99 -3.03
C VAL A 127 3.70 11.51 -2.92
N LEU A 128 3.72 11.99 -1.69
CA LEU A 128 3.75 13.41 -1.36
C LEU A 128 5.17 13.79 -0.94
N GLN A 129 5.70 14.86 -1.51
CA GLN A 129 7.06 15.36 -1.24
C GLN A 129 7.07 16.77 -0.68
N THR A 130 5.91 17.41 -0.63
CA THR A 130 5.72 18.76 -0.11
C THR A 130 4.59 18.79 0.91
N ALA A 131 4.55 19.83 1.73
CA ALA A 131 3.48 20.03 2.69
C ALA A 131 2.11 20.12 2.00
N CYS A 132 1.11 19.46 2.57
CA CYS A 132 -0.27 19.54 2.10
C CYS A 132 -1.25 19.32 3.26
N VAL A 133 -2.52 19.61 3.02
CA VAL A 133 -3.62 19.17 3.88
C VAL A 133 -4.31 18.04 3.13
N PRO A 134 -4.10 16.78 3.53
CA PRO A 134 -4.51 15.64 2.70
C PRO A 134 -6.03 15.42 2.64
N GLY A 135 -6.79 16.14 3.46
CA GLY A 135 -8.24 15.98 3.53
C GLY A 135 -8.68 14.83 4.44
N SER A 136 -10.00 14.63 4.47
CA SER A 136 -10.65 13.68 5.36
C SER A 136 -11.20 12.51 4.55
N THR A 137 -10.76 11.30 4.87
CA THR A 137 -11.30 10.05 4.30
C THR A 137 -11.68 9.07 5.41
N PRO A 138 -12.72 8.23 5.19
CA PRO A 138 -13.18 7.29 6.22
C PRO A 138 -12.18 6.20 6.55
N ALA A 139 -11.24 5.92 5.67
CA ALA A 139 -10.13 5.00 5.91
C ALA A 139 -8.89 5.45 5.14
N GLY A 140 -7.72 5.00 5.55
CA GLY A 140 -6.47 5.28 4.86
C GLY A 140 -5.25 4.91 5.65
N LEU A 141 -4.10 5.23 5.07
CA LEU A 141 -2.79 4.99 5.66
C LEU A 141 -1.81 6.03 5.14
N CYS A 142 -0.88 6.46 6.00
CA CYS A 142 0.34 7.11 5.55
C CYS A 142 1.57 6.37 6.08
N MET A 143 2.63 6.30 5.27
CA MET A 143 3.93 5.75 5.65
C MET A 143 5.04 6.68 5.17
N VAL A 144 5.92 7.09 6.06
CA VAL A 144 7.10 7.90 5.69
C VAL A 144 8.07 7.03 4.91
N LEU A 145 8.40 7.46 3.69
CA LEU A 145 9.35 6.81 2.79
C LEU A 145 10.77 7.37 2.97
N SER A 146 10.86 8.67 3.22
CA SER A 146 12.14 9.38 3.41
C SER A 146 11.96 10.64 4.25
N GLY A 147 12.97 10.96 5.06
CA GLY A 147 12.99 12.12 5.93
C GLY A 147 12.15 11.96 7.19
N ARG A 148 11.74 13.08 7.76
CA ARG A 148 10.85 13.16 8.91
C ARG A 148 9.63 13.99 8.55
N TRP A 149 8.47 13.57 9.03
CA TRP A 149 7.19 14.21 8.73
C TRP A 149 6.38 14.44 9.99
N GLN A 150 5.57 15.47 9.97
CA GLN A 150 4.61 15.79 11.03
C GLN A 150 3.20 15.86 10.45
N TRP A 151 2.24 15.23 11.14
CA TRP A 151 0.81 15.34 10.87
C TRP A 151 0.04 15.55 12.18
N GLY A 152 -0.47 16.76 12.37
CA GLY A 152 -1.01 17.17 13.67
C GLY A 152 0.05 17.08 14.77
N SER A 153 -0.20 16.29 15.81
CA SER A 153 0.75 16.01 16.90
C SER A 153 1.73 14.88 16.60
N GLU A 154 1.47 14.10 15.54
CA GLU A 154 2.26 12.91 15.22
C GLU A 154 3.52 13.29 14.44
N VAL A 155 4.66 12.88 14.96
CA VAL A 155 5.96 12.99 14.27
C VAL A 155 6.40 11.58 13.90
N MET A 156 6.75 11.38 12.63
CA MET A 156 7.11 10.10 12.04
C MET A 156 8.43 10.20 11.27
N GLN A 157 9.18 9.13 11.23
CA GLN A 157 10.38 8.95 10.43
C GLN A 157 10.23 7.81 9.43
N ALA A 158 11.22 7.63 8.54
CA ALA A 158 11.18 6.59 7.51
C ALA A 158 10.86 5.21 8.10
N GLY A 159 9.89 4.51 7.50
CA GLY A 159 9.35 3.23 7.97
C GLY A 159 8.20 3.34 8.97
N GLU A 160 7.99 4.50 9.59
CA GLU A 160 6.85 4.71 10.48
C GLU A 160 5.63 5.25 9.73
N GLY A 161 4.45 5.00 10.29
CA GLY A 161 3.22 5.48 9.70
C GLY A 161 2.01 5.38 10.61
N LEU A 162 0.90 5.81 10.05
CA LEU A 162 -0.42 5.82 10.70
C LEU A 162 -1.44 5.22 9.76
N TRP A 163 -2.42 4.48 10.29
CA TRP A 163 -3.58 4.08 9.53
C TRP A 163 -4.87 4.30 10.34
N TRP A 164 -6.00 4.43 9.66
CA TRP A 164 -7.32 4.67 10.24
C TRP A 164 -8.42 3.99 9.44
N SER A 165 -9.55 3.73 10.09
CA SER A 165 -10.75 3.16 9.47
C SER A 165 -12.02 3.61 10.18
N ASN A 166 -13.15 3.59 9.48
CA ASN A 166 -14.50 3.93 9.94
C ASN A 166 -14.79 5.39 10.32
N ALA A 167 -13.81 6.26 10.29
CA ALA A 167 -14.01 7.71 10.41
C ALA A 167 -12.72 8.43 10.00
N ALA A 168 -12.84 9.70 9.73
CA ALA A 168 -11.68 10.55 9.50
C ALA A 168 -10.76 10.57 10.73
N PRO A 169 -9.44 10.54 10.55
CA PRO A 169 -8.51 10.56 11.65
C PRO A 169 -8.57 11.92 12.39
N PRO A 170 -8.28 11.92 13.70
CA PRO A 170 -8.02 13.16 14.41
C PRO A 170 -6.93 13.96 13.69
N GLY A 171 -7.19 15.22 13.40
CA GLY A 171 -6.22 16.04 12.67
C GLY A 171 -6.28 15.93 11.16
N ALA A 172 -7.33 15.34 10.56
CA ALA A 172 -7.53 15.28 9.11
C ALA A 172 -7.40 16.63 8.39
N HIS A 173 -7.65 17.71 9.08
CA HIS A 173 -7.49 19.08 8.59
C HIS A 173 -6.12 19.71 8.92
N ALA A 174 -5.25 19.00 9.67
CA ALA A 174 -3.90 19.45 9.93
C ALA A 174 -3.00 19.26 8.71
N ALA A 175 -2.00 20.12 8.59
CA ALA A 175 -0.99 19.93 7.56
C ALA A 175 -0.17 18.69 7.84
N LEU A 176 0.02 17.89 6.79
CA LEU A 176 1.05 16.87 6.70
C LEU A 176 2.26 17.54 6.05
N GLN A 177 3.36 17.68 6.79
CA GLN A 177 4.50 18.47 6.36
C GLN A 177 5.84 17.82 6.69
N PRO A 178 6.85 17.96 5.81
CA PRO A 178 8.19 17.50 6.13
C PRO A 178 8.79 18.40 7.23
N LEU A 179 9.49 17.76 8.16
CA LEU A 179 10.33 18.44 9.13
C LEU A 179 11.73 18.53 8.54
N GLY A 180 12.20 19.75 8.28
CA GLY A 180 13.48 20.02 7.62
C GLY A 180 14.69 19.38 8.31
N GLY A 181 15.80 19.20 7.57
CA GLY A 181 17.12 18.84 8.10
C GLY A 181 17.80 17.60 7.54
N GLY A 182 17.28 16.95 6.50
CA GLY A 182 17.93 15.84 5.82
C GLY A 182 18.48 16.21 4.44
N ALA A 183 19.49 15.46 3.97
CA ALA A 183 20.02 15.58 2.60
C ALA A 183 19.08 14.96 1.57
N ASP A 184 18.21 14.03 1.98
CA ASP A 184 17.30 13.31 1.11
C ASP A 184 16.00 14.06 0.87
N THR A 185 15.46 13.94 -0.33
CA THR A 185 14.12 14.46 -0.64
C THR A 185 13.08 13.80 0.26
N PRO A 186 12.35 14.56 1.09
CA PRO A 186 11.34 13.98 1.96
C PRO A 186 10.20 13.40 1.14
N ALA A 187 9.70 12.23 1.54
CA ALA A 187 8.61 11.56 0.86
C ALA A 187 7.74 10.77 1.84
N VAL A 188 6.43 10.77 1.59
CA VAL A 188 5.45 9.96 2.30
C VAL A 188 4.50 9.30 1.32
N ALA A 189 4.28 8.00 1.47
CA ALA A 189 3.17 7.30 0.81
C ALA A 189 1.88 7.65 1.52
N TRP A 190 0.90 8.11 0.76
CA TRP A 190 -0.43 8.46 1.23
C TRP A 190 -1.47 7.58 0.53
N VAL A 191 -2.30 6.91 1.30
CA VAL A 191 -3.41 6.09 0.81
C VAL A 191 -4.71 6.67 1.37
N ALA A 192 -5.54 7.23 0.50
CA ALA A 192 -6.88 7.70 0.83
C ALA A 192 -7.90 6.67 0.32
N LEU A 193 -8.75 6.16 1.22
CA LEU A 193 -9.72 5.13 0.91
C LEU A 193 -11.15 5.63 1.14
N VAL A 194 -12.01 5.40 0.16
CA VAL A 194 -13.44 5.69 0.25
C VAL A 194 -14.24 4.43 -0.10
N PRO A 195 -15.46 4.25 0.47
CA PRO A 195 -16.33 3.15 0.08
C PRO A 195 -16.61 3.16 -1.41
N GLY A 196 -16.51 2.02 -2.06
CA GLY A 196 -16.87 1.83 -3.46
C GLY A 196 -18.39 1.95 -3.64
N PHE A 197 -18.82 2.48 -4.78
CA PHE A 197 -20.23 2.44 -5.15
C PHE A 197 -20.62 1.01 -5.52
N GLN A 198 -21.51 0.40 -4.76
CA GLN A 198 -22.26 -0.74 -5.25
C GLN A 198 -23.24 -0.22 -6.29
N LEU A 199 -22.98 -0.52 -7.56
CA LEU A 199 -24.05 -0.44 -8.56
C LEU A 199 -25.13 -1.42 -8.07
N ASN A 200 -26.24 -0.89 -7.54
CA ASN A 200 -27.42 -1.70 -7.21
C ASN A 200 -27.77 -2.50 -8.47
N ARG A 201 -27.54 -3.82 -8.43
CA ARG A 201 -28.17 -4.71 -9.40
C ARG A 201 -29.67 -4.48 -9.29
N PRO A 202 -30.37 -4.12 -10.37
CA PRO A 202 -31.83 -4.09 -10.32
C PRO A 202 -32.30 -5.46 -9.87
N LEU A 203 -33.20 -5.47 -8.89
CA LEU A 203 -33.90 -6.67 -8.46
C LEU A 203 -34.55 -7.25 -9.73
N ALA A 204 -34.14 -8.44 -10.13
CA ALA A 204 -34.84 -9.20 -11.14
C ALA A 204 -36.26 -9.44 -10.62
N GLN A 205 -37.24 -8.93 -11.37
CA GLN A 205 -38.67 -9.22 -11.20
C GLN A 205 -38.96 -10.64 -11.67
#